data_bc66b5fc5c2f602885e53657f28687dd
#
_entry.id   bc66b5fc5c2f602885e53657f28687dd
#
_cell.length_a   1.000
_cell.length_b   1.000
_cell.length_c   1.000
_cell.angle_alpha   90.00
_cell.angle_beta   90.00
_cell.angle_gamma   90.00
#
_symmetry.space_group_name_H-M   'P 1'
#
loop_
_entity.id
_entity.type
_entity.pdbx_description
1 polymer ?
#
loop_
_entity_poly.entity_id
_entity_poly.type
_entity_poly.pdbx_seq_one_letter_code
_entity_poly.pdbx_strand_id
1 'polypeptide(L)'
;MYIKHRKLIATHTPLQLKFHEAMKIHGGRLPWEQLPTTAQAIPAIYKIAQTLISRAKEIYPHLPSIHFDFINSPKINGIACKSNGEYFIGITGGSVTLLQLMVHRMLADPTLFTDIGDPAKEESELPYIKKFVPDAMDLFKTGTKVSMPKNKVRLSYSCNLINWAAIFLVGHEIAHITCGHVDYMASNIGTPYIAELNWSATNAIKPMERQAMEGEADQFSFAGLLAIAFEKSGANSKTSNHAQINDLYRRVFEYSFSANLLFRLLGDERFVG
;
A
#
# COMPACT_ATOMS: atom_id res chain seq x y z
N MET A 1 16.51 -1.52 4.53
CA MET A 1 17.61 -0.68 5.03
C MET A 1 17.22 -0.15 6.40
N TYR A 2 17.78 -0.73 7.49
CA TYR A 2 17.49 -0.27 8.86
C TYR A 2 18.42 0.89 9.20
N ILE A 3 17.87 2.07 9.44
CA ILE A 3 18.64 3.21 9.94
C ILE A 3 18.68 3.11 11.46
N LYS A 4 19.88 3.01 12.04
CA LYS A 4 20.07 2.93 13.49
C LYS A 4 19.50 4.18 14.20
N HIS A 5 18.67 3.98 15.21
CA HIS A 5 17.83 4.95 15.91
C HIS A 5 18.50 6.23 16.47
N ARG A 6 19.81 6.33 16.57
CA ARG A 6 20.47 7.39 17.38
C ARG A 6 20.59 8.79 16.76
N LYS A 7 20.23 9.03 15.48
CA LYS A 7 20.36 10.36 14.82
C LYS A 7 19.02 10.97 14.35
N LEU A 8 17.90 10.31 14.62
CA LEU A 8 16.59 10.60 14.01
C LEU A 8 15.82 11.77 14.63
N ILE A 9 16.09 12.12 15.90
CA ILE A 9 15.21 13.02 16.67
C ILE A 9 15.35 14.50 16.27
N ALA A 10 16.46 14.89 15.68
CA ALA A 10 16.77 16.32 15.42
C ALA A 10 16.10 16.94 14.20
N THR A 11 15.36 16.16 13.38
CA THR A 11 14.79 16.63 12.09
C THR A 11 13.30 16.35 11.90
N HIS A 12 12.60 15.84 12.92
CA HIS A 12 11.17 15.52 12.80
C HIS A 12 10.28 16.70 13.16
N THR A 13 9.23 16.91 12.36
CA THR A 13 8.14 17.83 12.72
C THR A 13 7.37 17.28 13.93
N PRO A 14 6.65 18.12 14.70
CA PRO A 14 5.82 17.64 15.81
C PRO A 14 4.86 16.52 15.42
N LEU A 15 4.29 16.58 14.20
CA LEU A 15 3.37 15.59 13.68
C LEU A 15 4.06 14.26 13.36
N GLN A 16 5.27 14.30 12.81
CA GLN A 16 6.10 13.11 12.59
C GLN A 16 6.52 12.44 13.89
N LEU A 17 6.74 13.21 14.97
CA LEU A 17 7.00 12.65 16.29
C LEU A 17 5.77 11.96 16.88
N LYS A 18 4.58 12.57 16.74
CA LYS A 18 3.31 11.93 17.14
C LYS A 18 3.10 10.61 16.40
N PHE A 19 3.33 10.59 15.08
CA PHE A 19 3.26 9.36 14.29
C PHE A 19 4.27 8.33 14.78
N HIS A 20 5.52 8.73 15.02
CA HIS A 20 6.57 7.83 15.52
C HIS A 20 6.14 7.14 16.80
N GLU A 21 5.62 7.89 17.77
CA GLU A 21 5.17 7.33 19.05
C GLU A 21 3.92 6.44 18.89
N ALA A 22 2.94 6.84 18.05
CA ALA A 22 1.76 6.02 17.76
C ALA A 22 2.11 4.68 17.12
N MET A 23 3.14 4.66 16.27
CA MET A 23 3.60 3.46 15.54
C MET A 23 4.81 2.76 16.18
N LYS A 24 5.22 3.14 17.39
CA LYS A 24 6.46 2.68 18.04
C LYS A 24 6.56 1.17 18.20
N ILE A 25 5.47 0.52 18.60
CA ILE A 25 5.40 -0.94 18.75
C ILE A 25 5.54 -1.69 17.41
N HIS A 26 5.30 -1.01 16.30
CA HIS A 26 5.40 -1.54 14.94
C HIS A 26 6.71 -1.20 14.24
N GLY A 27 7.61 -0.43 14.89
CA GLY A 27 8.91 -0.04 14.33
C GLY A 27 9.12 1.47 14.23
N GLY A 28 8.10 2.26 14.57
CA GLY A 28 8.15 3.73 14.49
C GLY A 28 8.19 4.26 13.05
N ARG A 29 8.41 5.56 12.90
CA ARG A 29 8.46 6.23 11.60
C ARG A 29 9.69 5.83 10.78
N LEU A 30 9.51 5.53 9.50
CA LEU A 30 10.59 5.40 8.53
C LEU A 30 11.04 6.80 8.06
N PRO A 31 12.33 7.17 8.22
CA PRO A 31 12.84 8.45 7.72
C PRO A 31 13.11 8.35 6.21
N TRP A 32 12.05 8.20 5.43
CA TRP A 32 12.12 7.91 4.01
C TRP A 32 12.72 9.05 3.17
N GLU A 33 12.70 10.28 3.69
CA GLU A 33 13.33 11.45 3.06
C GLU A 33 14.86 11.31 2.95
N GLN A 34 15.43 10.40 3.75
CA GLN A 34 16.87 10.10 3.75
C GLN A 34 17.22 8.85 2.91
N LEU A 35 16.21 8.21 2.31
CA LEU A 35 16.44 7.06 1.45
C LEU A 35 17.04 7.49 0.11
N PRO A 36 17.82 6.62 -0.55
CA PRO A 36 18.32 6.87 -1.89
C PRO A 36 17.18 7.16 -2.88
N THR A 37 17.48 7.91 -3.92
CA THR A 37 16.53 8.24 -5.02
C THR A 37 15.95 7.02 -5.73
N THR A 38 16.53 5.83 -5.53
CA THR A 38 15.98 4.55 -6.01
C THR A 38 14.67 4.14 -5.33
N ALA A 39 14.32 4.73 -4.19
CA ALA A 39 13.06 4.49 -3.48
C ALA A 39 11.90 5.35 -4.03
N GLN A 40 11.80 5.51 -5.35
CA GLN A 40 10.86 6.45 -6.01
C GLN A 40 9.37 6.20 -5.72
N ALA A 41 8.97 4.97 -5.42
CA ALA A 41 7.57 4.67 -5.10
C ALA A 41 7.12 5.33 -3.78
N ILE A 42 8.01 5.48 -2.80
CA ILE A 42 7.67 6.04 -1.49
C ILE A 42 7.11 7.47 -1.58
N PRO A 43 7.78 8.44 -2.24
CA PRO A 43 7.22 9.79 -2.42
C PRO A 43 5.92 9.79 -3.22
N ALA A 44 5.78 8.92 -4.23
CA ALA A 44 4.55 8.82 -5.02
C ALA A 44 3.38 8.32 -4.16
N ILE A 45 3.59 7.27 -3.38
CA ILE A 45 2.58 6.71 -2.45
C ILE A 45 2.22 7.74 -1.38
N TYR A 46 3.20 8.48 -0.84
CA TYR A 46 2.93 9.54 0.12
C TYR A 46 1.97 10.59 -0.46
N LYS A 47 2.24 11.06 -1.68
CA LYS A 47 1.37 12.02 -2.39
C LYS A 47 -0.04 11.45 -2.65
N ILE A 48 -0.13 10.19 -3.05
CA ILE A 48 -1.40 9.48 -3.21
C ILE A 48 -2.19 9.49 -1.90
N ALA A 49 -1.55 9.10 -0.80
CA ALA A 49 -2.17 9.05 0.52
C ALA A 49 -2.72 10.42 0.96
N GLN A 50 -1.94 11.50 0.77
CA GLN A 50 -2.39 12.86 1.08
C GLN A 50 -3.64 13.25 0.24
N THR A 51 -3.66 12.88 -1.04
CA THR A 51 -4.81 13.13 -1.92
C THR A 51 -6.06 12.38 -1.45
N LEU A 52 -5.93 11.09 -1.10
CA LEU A 52 -7.05 10.27 -0.63
C LEU A 52 -7.58 10.76 0.72
N ILE A 53 -6.70 11.13 1.64
CA ILE A 53 -7.08 11.71 2.94
C ILE A 53 -7.82 13.02 2.76
N SER A 54 -7.36 13.90 1.86
CA SER A 54 -8.07 15.15 1.56
C SER A 54 -9.48 14.89 1.03
N ARG A 55 -9.64 13.94 0.10
CA ARG A 55 -10.96 13.54 -0.42
C ARG A 55 -11.86 12.94 0.67
N ALA A 56 -11.32 12.07 1.52
CA ALA A 56 -12.06 11.53 2.65
C ALA A 56 -12.55 12.64 3.59
N LYS A 57 -11.73 13.65 3.84
CA LYS A 57 -12.09 14.81 4.65
C LYS A 57 -13.20 15.68 4.02
N GLU A 58 -13.21 15.81 2.69
CA GLU A 58 -14.27 16.50 1.95
C GLU A 58 -15.61 15.77 2.09
N ILE A 59 -15.60 14.42 2.01
CA ILE A 59 -16.79 13.56 2.14
C ILE A 59 -17.28 13.50 3.60
N TYR A 60 -16.33 13.44 4.54
CA TYR A 60 -16.59 13.33 5.98
C TYR A 60 -15.95 14.52 6.74
N PRO A 61 -16.55 15.73 6.70
CA PRO A 61 -15.95 16.93 7.29
C PRO A 61 -15.73 16.85 8.81
N HIS A 62 -16.49 16.00 9.48
CA HIS A 62 -16.42 15.82 10.95
C HIS A 62 -15.32 14.87 11.40
N LEU A 63 -14.67 14.16 10.48
CA LEU A 63 -13.54 13.31 10.85
C LEU A 63 -12.42 14.15 11.47
N PRO A 64 -11.79 13.67 12.56
CA PRO A 64 -10.54 14.23 13.05
C PRO A 64 -9.43 14.19 12.01
N SER A 65 -8.32 14.85 12.31
CA SER A 65 -7.15 14.80 11.44
C SER A 65 -6.67 13.38 11.27
N ILE A 66 -6.45 12.98 10.00
CA ILE A 66 -5.79 11.72 9.63
C ILE A 66 -4.37 12.07 9.17
N HIS A 67 -3.39 11.41 9.73
CA HIS A 67 -2.00 11.55 9.35
C HIS A 67 -1.47 10.25 8.78
N PHE A 68 -0.81 10.34 7.62
CA PHE A 68 -0.18 9.20 6.94
C PHE A 68 1.35 9.35 6.96
N ASP A 69 2.05 8.26 7.27
CA ASP A 69 3.50 8.13 7.03
C ASP A 69 3.90 6.65 6.91
N PHE A 70 5.18 6.38 6.68
CA PHE A 70 5.69 5.02 6.55
C PHE A 70 6.29 4.51 7.86
N ILE A 71 6.10 3.20 8.11
CA ILE A 71 6.61 2.51 9.29
C ILE A 71 7.95 1.86 8.96
N ASN A 72 8.93 2.02 9.85
CA ASN A 72 10.26 1.42 9.73
C ASN A 72 10.23 -0.08 10.11
N SER A 73 9.54 -0.86 9.32
CA SER A 73 9.41 -2.30 9.49
C SER A 73 9.61 -3.03 8.17
N PRO A 74 10.34 -4.16 8.18
CA PRO A 74 10.46 -5.03 7.01
C PRO A 74 9.24 -5.90 6.78
N LYS A 75 8.39 -6.08 7.80
CA LYS A 75 7.17 -6.89 7.69
C LYS A 75 6.22 -6.26 6.69
N ILE A 76 5.35 -7.06 6.10
CA ILE A 76 4.26 -6.56 5.25
C ILE A 76 3.12 -6.20 6.19
N ASN A 77 2.67 -4.93 6.18
CA ASN A 77 1.52 -4.50 6.97
C ASN A 77 1.02 -3.12 6.55
N GLY A 78 -0.30 -2.90 6.72
CA GLY A 78 -0.95 -1.61 6.85
C GLY A 78 -1.50 -1.49 8.27
N ILE A 79 -1.58 -0.28 8.81
CA ILE A 79 -2.04 -0.05 10.18
C ILE A 79 -2.83 1.25 10.23
N ALA A 80 -4.08 1.16 10.68
CA ALA A 80 -4.87 2.32 11.10
C ALA A 80 -4.95 2.36 12.62
N CYS A 81 -4.68 3.53 13.23
CA CYS A 81 -4.80 3.67 14.67
C CYS A 81 -5.30 5.06 15.10
N LYS A 82 -5.73 5.15 16.38
CA LYS A 82 -6.09 6.40 17.04
C LYS A 82 -5.17 6.64 18.23
N SER A 83 -4.61 7.84 18.31
CA SER A 83 -3.77 8.25 19.44
C SER A 83 -4.01 9.72 19.74
N ASN A 84 -4.29 10.04 21.03
CA ASN A 84 -4.53 11.42 21.50
C ASN A 84 -5.59 12.19 20.67
N GLY A 85 -6.66 11.51 20.24
CA GLY A 85 -7.75 12.13 19.46
C GLY A 85 -7.46 12.34 17.98
N GLU A 86 -6.29 11.95 17.48
CA GLU A 86 -5.91 12.00 16.07
C GLU A 86 -5.82 10.60 15.50
N TYR A 87 -6.10 10.45 14.19
CA TYR A 87 -5.92 9.18 13.49
C TYR A 87 -4.60 9.14 12.73
N PHE A 88 -4.00 7.95 12.70
CA PHE A 88 -2.76 7.70 12.00
C PHE A 88 -2.91 6.47 11.10
N ILE A 89 -2.37 6.57 9.90
CA ILE A 89 -2.26 5.47 8.95
C ILE A 89 -0.79 5.25 8.66
N GLY A 90 -0.32 4.02 8.84
CA GLY A 90 1.05 3.63 8.56
C GLY A 90 1.14 2.46 7.60
N ILE A 91 1.91 2.60 6.52
CA ILE A 91 2.29 1.48 5.66
C ILE A 91 3.76 1.15 5.91
N THR A 92 4.04 -0.13 6.12
CA THR A 92 5.42 -0.57 6.38
C THR A 92 6.30 -0.42 5.15
N GLY A 93 7.56 -0.07 5.35
CA GLY A 93 8.56 -0.05 4.29
C GLY A 93 8.70 -1.40 3.58
N GLY A 94 8.49 -2.50 4.31
CA GLY A 94 8.45 -3.85 3.75
C GLY A 94 7.35 -4.04 2.71
N SER A 95 6.13 -3.57 2.98
CA SER A 95 5.01 -3.63 2.03
C SER A 95 5.32 -2.91 0.71
N VAL A 96 5.81 -1.67 0.80
CA VAL A 96 6.16 -0.87 -0.39
C VAL A 96 7.25 -1.55 -1.20
N THR A 97 8.24 -2.04 -0.51
CA THR A 97 9.42 -2.64 -1.12
C THR A 97 9.10 -3.94 -1.83
N LEU A 98 8.33 -4.82 -1.17
CA LEU A 98 7.93 -6.09 -1.77
C LEU A 98 7.03 -5.88 -2.97
N LEU A 99 6.07 -4.96 -2.88
CA LEU A 99 5.21 -4.59 -4.00
C LEU A 99 6.04 -4.12 -5.21
N GLN A 100 7.00 -3.22 -4.99
CA GLN A 100 7.89 -2.78 -6.07
C GLN A 100 8.68 -3.93 -6.70
N LEU A 101 9.29 -4.77 -5.85
CA LEU A 101 10.07 -5.91 -6.33
C LEU A 101 9.26 -6.83 -7.21
N MET A 102 8.04 -7.16 -6.76
CA MET A 102 7.18 -8.11 -7.46
C MET A 102 6.72 -7.56 -8.80
N VAL A 103 6.20 -6.33 -8.80
CA VAL A 103 5.66 -5.73 -10.02
C VAL A 103 6.79 -5.44 -11.03
N HIS A 104 7.93 -4.92 -10.58
CA HIS A 104 9.08 -4.72 -11.48
C HIS A 104 9.57 -6.03 -12.07
N ARG A 105 9.67 -7.09 -11.25
CA ARG A 105 10.07 -8.41 -11.73
C ARG A 105 9.09 -8.97 -12.77
N MET A 106 7.78 -8.84 -12.55
CA MET A 106 6.77 -9.30 -13.50
C MET A 106 6.88 -8.57 -14.84
N LEU A 107 7.13 -7.27 -14.85
CA LEU A 107 7.31 -6.48 -16.06
C LEU A 107 8.72 -6.59 -16.67
N ALA A 108 9.71 -7.10 -15.94
CA ALA A 108 11.04 -7.46 -16.45
C ALA A 108 11.06 -8.86 -17.09
N ASP A 109 10.02 -9.66 -16.90
CA ASP A 109 9.88 -10.97 -17.53
C ASP A 109 9.29 -10.83 -18.94
N PRO A 110 10.04 -11.21 -20.00
CA PRO A 110 9.55 -11.08 -21.38
C PRO A 110 8.34 -11.97 -21.71
N THR A 111 8.05 -12.97 -20.88
CA THR A 111 6.91 -13.89 -21.09
C THR A 111 5.61 -13.37 -20.49
N LEU A 112 5.68 -12.37 -19.61
CA LEU A 112 4.52 -11.74 -18.96
C LEU A 112 4.22 -10.38 -19.59
N PHE A 113 2.94 -10.02 -19.69
CA PHE A 113 2.48 -8.76 -20.25
C PHE A 113 3.11 -8.47 -21.62
N THR A 114 2.99 -9.44 -22.54
CA THR A 114 3.62 -9.40 -23.86
C THR A 114 3.09 -8.30 -24.77
N ASP A 115 1.91 -7.77 -24.48
CA ASP A 115 1.24 -6.66 -25.14
C ASP A 115 1.65 -5.28 -24.63
N ILE A 116 2.46 -5.23 -23.56
CA ILE A 116 2.93 -3.98 -22.95
C ILE A 116 4.37 -3.69 -23.37
N GLY A 117 4.56 -2.65 -24.17
CA GLY A 117 5.89 -2.21 -24.62
C GLY A 117 6.57 -3.21 -25.55
N ASP A 118 7.87 -3.41 -25.37
CA ASP A 118 8.70 -4.31 -26.18
C ASP A 118 9.35 -5.36 -25.25
N PRO A 119 8.78 -6.56 -25.14
CA PRO A 119 9.33 -7.64 -24.31
C PRO A 119 10.73 -8.10 -24.73
N ALA A 120 11.08 -7.98 -26.02
CA ALA A 120 12.40 -8.42 -26.51
C ALA A 120 13.57 -7.59 -25.94
N LYS A 121 13.28 -6.44 -25.31
CA LYS A 121 14.28 -5.63 -24.61
C LYS A 121 14.57 -6.07 -23.19
N GLU A 122 13.79 -6.99 -22.65
CA GLU A 122 13.98 -7.51 -21.30
C GLU A 122 15.04 -8.61 -21.24
N GLU A 123 15.49 -8.97 -20.04
CA GLU A 123 16.43 -10.06 -19.84
C GLU A 123 15.73 -11.41 -20.08
N SER A 124 16.35 -12.29 -20.87
CA SER A 124 15.81 -13.62 -21.16
C SER A 124 15.81 -14.55 -19.94
N GLU A 125 16.70 -14.29 -18.98
CA GLU A 125 16.81 -15.08 -17.76
C GLU A 125 16.75 -14.16 -16.54
N LEU A 126 15.72 -14.34 -15.71
CA LEU A 126 15.61 -13.66 -14.44
C LEU A 126 16.11 -14.57 -13.32
N PRO A 127 16.79 -14.03 -12.29
CA PRO A 127 17.22 -14.79 -11.13
C PRO A 127 16.03 -15.54 -10.52
N TYR A 128 16.23 -16.83 -10.22
CA TYR A 128 15.20 -17.65 -9.57
C TYR A 128 14.97 -17.17 -8.13
N ILE A 129 13.71 -16.96 -7.76
CA ILE A 129 13.28 -16.64 -6.40
C ILE A 129 12.43 -17.80 -5.89
N LYS A 130 12.94 -18.55 -4.92
CA LYS A 130 12.29 -19.75 -4.40
C LYS A 130 11.07 -19.43 -3.52
N LYS A 131 11.20 -18.39 -2.67
CA LYS A 131 10.13 -17.91 -1.80
C LYS A 131 10.10 -16.39 -1.88
N PHE A 132 9.01 -15.84 -2.42
CA PHE A 132 8.97 -14.42 -2.75
C PHE A 132 8.99 -13.51 -1.51
N VAL A 133 8.21 -13.81 -0.49
CA VAL A 133 8.05 -12.95 0.70
C VAL A 133 9.24 -13.04 1.66
N PRO A 134 9.69 -14.23 2.12
CA PRO A 134 10.88 -14.33 2.97
C PRO A 134 12.15 -13.87 2.28
N ASP A 135 12.32 -14.22 0.99
CA ASP A 135 13.53 -13.96 0.24
C ASP A 135 13.64 -12.50 -0.21
N ALA A 136 12.53 -11.77 -0.34
CA ALA A 136 12.55 -10.35 -0.69
C ALA A 136 13.30 -9.51 0.35
N MET A 137 13.18 -9.85 1.63
CA MET A 137 13.93 -9.19 2.70
C MET A 137 15.42 -9.53 2.68
N ASP A 138 15.76 -10.77 2.33
CA ASP A 138 17.14 -11.21 2.21
C ASP A 138 17.79 -10.66 0.94
N LEU A 139 17.03 -10.45 -0.14
CA LEU A 139 17.51 -9.76 -1.34
C LEU A 139 18.01 -8.34 -1.04
N PHE A 140 17.36 -7.62 -0.12
CA PHE A 140 17.87 -6.31 0.32
C PHE A 140 19.13 -6.41 1.17
N LYS A 141 19.24 -7.42 2.02
CA LYS A 141 20.41 -7.63 2.87
C LYS A 141 21.62 -8.09 2.06
N THR A 142 21.39 -8.91 1.05
CA THR A 142 22.45 -9.50 0.23
C THR A 142 22.90 -8.63 -0.95
N GLY A 143 22.23 -7.49 -1.18
CA GLY A 143 22.53 -6.60 -2.31
C GLY A 143 22.20 -7.21 -3.68
N THR A 144 21.34 -8.22 -3.71
CA THR A 144 20.92 -8.86 -4.96
C THR A 144 20.23 -7.84 -5.86
N LYS A 145 20.65 -7.79 -7.11
CA LYS A 145 20.14 -6.86 -8.12
C LYS A 145 18.65 -7.14 -8.36
N VAL A 146 17.81 -6.15 -8.05
CA VAL A 146 16.39 -6.19 -8.37
C VAL A 146 16.22 -6.16 -9.88
N SER A 147 15.49 -7.12 -10.43
CA SER A 147 15.12 -7.10 -11.84
C SER A 147 14.14 -5.95 -12.10
N MET A 148 14.59 -4.93 -12.82
CA MET A 148 13.76 -3.81 -13.25
C MET A 148 13.53 -3.88 -14.75
N PRO A 149 12.33 -3.50 -15.25
CA PRO A 149 12.08 -3.43 -16.68
C PRO A 149 13.08 -2.49 -17.38
N LYS A 150 13.69 -2.96 -18.48
CA LYS A 150 14.60 -2.17 -19.31
C LYS A 150 13.84 -1.31 -20.32
N ASN A 151 12.73 -1.83 -20.83
CA ASN A 151 11.84 -1.09 -21.71
C ASN A 151 11.08 0.00 -20.92
N LYS A 152 11.19 1.26 -21.36
CA LYS A 152 10.59 2.42 -20.67
C LYS A 152 9.05 2.34 -20.53
N VAL A 153 8.37 1.75 -21.52
CA VAL A 153 6.90 1.58 -21.48
C VAL A 153 6.54 0.57 -20.38
N ARG A 154 7.25 -0.56 -20.32
CA ARG A 154 7.06 -1.59 -19.29
C ARG A 154 7.38 -1.05 -17.89
N LEU A 155 8.45 -0.28 -17.76
CA LEU A 155 8.80 0.39 -16.50
C LEU A 155 7.70 1.39 -16.07
N SER A 156 7.20 2.22 -16.98
CA SER A 156 6.10 3.14 -16.69
C SER A 156 4.83 2.39 -16.29
N TYR A 157 4.51 1.28 -16.96
CA TYR A 157 3.37 0.45 -16.64
C TYR A 157 3.50 -0.21 -15.26
N SER A 158 4.69 -0.68 -14.90
CA SER A 158 4.95 -1.21 -13.55
C SER A 158 4.71 -0.16 -12.46
N CYS A 159 5.14 1.09 -12.67
CA CYS A 159 4.85 2.19 -11.75
C CYS A 159 3.33 2.45 -11.62
N ASN A 160 2.58 2.33 -12.70
CA ASN A 160 1.13 2.45 -12.68
C ASN A 160 0.47 1.37 -11.81
N LEU A 161 0.87 0.11 -11.97
CA LEU A 161 0.35 -1.00 -11.16
C LEU A 161 0.69 -0.82 -9.67
N ILE A 162 1.90 -0.37 -9.34
CA ILE A 162 2.31 -0.04 -7.98
C ILE A 162 1.43 1.08 -7.40
N ASN A 163 1.15 2.13 -8.18
CA ASN A 163 0.30 3.21 -7.74
C ASN A 163 -1.14 2.76 -7.48
N TRP A 164 -1.71 1.90 -8.33
CA TRP A 164 -3.05 1.34 -8.12
C TRP A 164 -3.12 0.49 -6.85
N ALA A 165 -2.12 -0.37 -6.62
CA ALA A 165 -2.02 -1.15 -5.40
C ALA A 165 -1.91 -0.27 -4.15
N ALA A 166 -1.11 0.81 -4.23
CA ALA A 166 -0.97 1.76 -3.14
C ALA A 166 -2.26 2.52 -2.84
N ILE A 167 -3.01 2.93 -3.88
CA ILE A 167 -4.32 3.58 -3.71
C ILE A 167 -5.27 2.62 -2.97
N PHE A 168 -5.29 1.34 -3.34
CA PHE A 168 -6.11 0.34 -2.65
C PHE A 168 -5.73 0.22 -1.18
N LEU A 169 -4.45 -0.02 -0.90
CA LEU A 169 -3.97 -0.24 0.47
C LEU A 169 -4.23 0.99 1.36
N VAL A 170 -3.95 2.19 0.88
CA VAL A 170 -4.25 3.43 1.63
C VAL A 170 -5.75 3.64 1.79
N GLY A 171 -6.54 3.37 0.75
CA GLY A 171 -8.00 3.47 0.79
C GLY A 171 -8.62 2.52 1.81
N HIS A 172 -8.09 1.30 1.91
CA HIS A 172 -8.46 0.29 2.89
C HIS A 172 -8.20 0.78 4.33
N GLU A 173 -7.02 1.34 4.60
CA GLU A 173 -6.72 1.91 5.93
C GLU A 173 -7.58 3.14 6.26
N ILE A 174 -7.90 3.98 5.28
CA ILE A 174 -8.86 5.08 5.44
C ILE A 174 -10.24 4.54 5.81
N ALA A 175 -10.66 3.44 5.20
CA ALA A 175 -11.94 2.82 5.48
C ALA A 175 -12.05 2.35 6.93
N HIS A 176 -11.00 1.76 7.50
CA HIS A 176 -11.00 1.40 8.92
C HIS A 176 -11.27 2.59 9.84
N ILE A 177 -10.88 3.79 9.44
CA ILE A 177 -11.18 5.02 10.19
C ILE A 177 -12.61 5.51 9.91
N THR A 178 -12.97 5.62 8.62
CA THR A 178 -14.26 6.20 8.21
C THR A 178 -15.47 5.34 8.55
N CYS A 179 -15.30 4.01 8.56
CA CYS A 179 -16.33 3.05 9.00
C CYS A 179 -16.36 2.86 10.53
N GLY A 180 -15.46 3.53 11.28
CA GLY A 180 -15.45 3.49 12.74
C GLY A 180 -14.82 2.25 13.36
N HIS A 181 -14.13 1.41 12.57
CA HIS A 181 -13.51 0.17 13.05
C HIS A 181 -12.45 0.45 14.13
N VAL A 182 -11.62 1.48 13.93
CA VAL A 182 -10.59 1.88 14.92
C VAL A 182 -11.22 2.30 16.24
N ASP A 183 -12.33 3.05 16.19
CA ASP A 183 -13.07 3.47 17.41
C ASP A 183 -13.75 2.30 18.09
N TYR A 184 -14.33 1.37 17.31
CA TYR A 184 -14.90 0.14 17.85
C TYR A 184 -13.84 -0.68 18.57
N MET A 185 -12.66 -0.85 17.98
CA MET A 185 -11.53 -1.57 18.58
C MET A 185 -11.07 -0.92 19.89
N ALA A 186 -10.95 0.39 19.91
CA ALA A 186 -10.54 1.13 21.09
C ALA A 186 -11.55 0.98 22.23
N SER A 187 -12.85 1.07 21.91
CA SER A 187 -13.93 1.10 22.90
C SER A 187 -14.31 -0.28 23.43
N ASN A 188 -14.34 -1.30 22.57
CA ASN A 188 -14.86 -2.64 22.92
C ASN A 188 -13.77 -3.65 23.21
N ILE A 189 -12.56 -3.46 22.67
CA ILE A 189 -11.44 -4.40 22.77
C ILE A 189 -10.28 -3.81 23.59
N GLY A 190 -10.25 -2.49 23.77
CA GLY A 190 -9.15 -1.80 24.44
C GLY A 190 -7.89 -1.67 23.59
N THR A 191 -8.00 -1.91 22.27
CA THR A 191 -6.88 -1.84 21.33
C THR A 191 -7.12 -0.70 20.34
N PRO A 192 -6.38 0.41 20.40
CA PRO A 192 -6.65 1.59 19.57
C PRO A 192 -6.04 1.49 18.15
N TYR A 193 -5.84 0.30 17.63
CA TYR A 193 -5.29 0.07 16.28
C TYR A 193 -5.85 -1.18 15.62
N ILE A 194 -5.85 -1.18 14.29
CA ILE A 194 -6.10 -2.32 13.40
C ILE A 194 -4.83 -2.52 12.57
N ALA A 195 -4.39 -3.76 12.41
CA ALA A 195 -3.22 -4.13 11.66
C ALA A 195 -3.52 -5.38 10.80
N GLU A 196 -3.19 -5.32 9.50
CA GLU A 196 -3.52 -6.36 8.52
C GLU A 196 -3.03 -7.77 8.91
N LEU A 197 -1.80 -7.89 9.42
CA LEU A 197 -1.13 -9.17 9.58
C LEU A 197 -0.82 -9.60 11.02
N ASN A 198 -1.04 -8.81 12.04
CA ASN A 198 -0.69 -9.16 13.42
C ASN A 198 -1.88 -9.13 14.37
N TRP A 199 -2.82 -10.02 14.15
CA TRP A 199 -3.99 -10.20 15.01
C TRP A 199 -3.76 -11.15 16.19
N SER A 200 -2.56 -11.72 16.34
CA SER A 200 -2.24 -12.61 17.45
C SER A 200 -2.33 -11.95 18.84
N ALA A 201 -2.33 -10.62 18.90
CA ALA A 201 -2.51 -9.88 20.16
C ALA A 201 -3.98 -9.67 20.54
N THR A 202 -4.95 -9.98 19.68
CA THR A 202 -6.37 -9.74 19.93
C THR A 202 -7.22 -10.99 19.75
N ASN A 203 -7.00 -12.02 20.57
CA ASN A 203 -7.97 -13.12 20.78
C ASN A 203 -9.34 -12.62 21.27
N ALA A 204 -9.53 -11.32 21.43
CA ALA A 204 -10.71 -10.68 21.97
C ALA A 204 -11.79 -10.39 20.90
N ILE A 205 -11.44 -10.35 19.60
CA ILE A 205 -12.40 -10.17 18.51
C ILE A 205 -12.81 -11.53 17.96
N LYS A 206 -14.11 -11.72 17.75
CA LYS A 206 -14.61 -12.90 17.05
C LYS A 206 -14.13 -12.88 15.59
N PRO A 207 -13.72 -14.01 15.03
CA PRO A 207 -13.26 -14.09 13.63
C PRO A 207 -14.26 -13.49 12.63
N MET A 208 -15.55 -13.66 12.87
CA MET A 208 -16.62 -13.12 12.01
C MET A 208 -16.68 -11.58 12.03
N GLU A 209 -16.50 -10.96 13.21
CA GLU A 209 -16.50 -9.49 13.34
C GLU A 209 -15.29 -8.90 12.60
N ARG A 210 -14.13 -9.55 12.74
CA ARG A 210 -12.93 -9.18 12.00
C ARG A 210 -13.16 -9.27 10.50
N GLN A 211 -13.68 -10.41 10.04
CA GLN A 211 -13.94 -10.63 8.62
C GLN A 211 -14.92 -9.60 8.05
N ALA A 212 -15.91 -9.18 8.85
CA ALA A 212 -16.84 -8.13 8.46
C ALA A 212 -16.14 -6.77 8.29
N MET A 213 -15.29 -6.37 9.24
CA MET A 213 -14.52 -5.12 9.16
C MET A 213 -13.58 -5.09 7.94
N GLU A 214 -12.85 -6.18 7.71
CA GLU A 214 -11.96 -6.30 6.54
C GLU A 214 -12.76 -6.24 5.23
N GLY A 215 -13.88 -6.99 5.16
CA GLY A 215 -14.75 -6.96 3.98
C GLY A 215 -15.37 -5.59 3.71
N GLU A 216 -15.74 -4.83 4.75
CA GLU A 216 -16.25 -3.47 4.60
C GLU A 216 -15.14 -2.50 4.14
N ALA A 217 -13.94 -2.62 4.70
CA ALA A 217 -12.79 -1.82 4.29
C ALA A 217 -12.37 -2.09 2.83
N ASP A 218 -12.39 -3.36 2.41
CA ASP A 218 -12.15 -3.76 1.03
C ASP A 218 -13.18 -3.17 0.07
N GLN A 219 -14.48 -3.26 0.40
CA GLN A 219 -15.56 -2.73 -0.42
C GLN A 219 -15.47 -1.21 -0.56
N PHE A 220 -15.18 -0.50 0.54
CA PHE A 220 -15.01 0.95 0.54
C PHE A 220 -13.83 1.36 -0.36
N SER A 221 -12.70 0.71 -0.20
CA SER A 221 -11.51 0.97 -1.01
C SER A 221 -11.78 0.69 -2.49
N PHE A 222 -12.46 -0.43 -2.78
CA PHE A 222 -12.82 -0.79 -4.16
C PHE A 222 -13.74 0.25 -4.80
N ALA A 223 -14.78 0.68 -4.11
CA ALA A 223 -15.71 1.69 -4.62
C ALA A 223 -15.01 3.03 -4.89
N GLY A 224 -14.12 3.46 -3.99
CA GLY A 224 -13.33 4.68 -4.16
C GLY A 224 -12.42 4.63 -5.39
N LEU A 225 -11.85 3.49 -5.66
CA LEU A 225 -11.00 3.30 -6.84
C LEU A 225 -11.76 3.24 -8.16
N LEU A 226 -12.91 2.61 -8.17
CA LEU A 226 -13.80 2.67 -9.34
C LEU A 226 -14.15 4.13 -9.65
N ALA A 227 -14.49 4.92 -8.63
CA ALA A 227 -14.77 6.35 -8.80
C ALA A 227 -13.58 7.11 -9.42
N ILE A 228 -12.35 6.84 -8.95
CA ILE A 228 -11.12 7.42 -9.51
C ILE A 228 -10.88 6.96 -10.96
N ALA A 229 -11.14 5.69 -11.27
CA ALA A 229 -11.00 5.18 -12.64
C ALA A 229 -11.99 5.85 -13.60
N PHE A 230 -13.24 6.03 -13.20
CA PHE A 230 -14.25 6.77 -13.95
C PHE A 230 -13.83 8.22 -14.16
N GLU A 231 -13.46 8.93 -13.12
CA GLU A 231 -13.00 10.32 -13.19
C GLU A 231 -11.83 10.48 -14.17
N LYS A 232 -10.81 9.63 -14.04
CA LYS A 232 -9.60 9.70 -14.88
C LYS A 232 -9.84 9.32 -16.34
N SER A 233 -10.78 8.43 -16.62
CA SER A 233 -11.13 8.05 -18.00
C SER A 233 -11.98 9.12 -18.70
N GLY A 234 -12.61 10.03 -17.94
CA GLY A 234 -13.62 10.96 -18.44
C GLY A 234 -14.87 10.25 -18.96
N ALA A 235 -15.04 8.96 -18.68
CA ALA A 235 -16.21 8.21 -19.10
C ALA A 235 -17.45 8.62 -18.30
N ASN A 236 -18.57 8.75 -18.97
CA ASN A 236 -19.87 8.94 -18.34
C ASN A 236 -20.94 8.11 -19.08
N SER A 237 -22.04 7.83 -18.41
CA SER A 237 -23.07 6.90 -18.92
C SER A 237 -23.81 7.39 -20.16
N LYS A 238 -23.69 8.67 -20.55
CA LYS A 238 -24.52 9.27 -21.60
C LYS A 238 -23.75 9.67 -22.86
N THR A 239 -22.47 10.02 -22.74
CA THR A 239 -21.74 10.67 -23.84
C THR A 239 -20.34 10.09 -24.08
N SER A 240 -19.97 8.98 -23.43
CA SER A 240 -18.64 8.39 -23.58
C SER A 240 -18.42 7.85 -24.97
N ASN A 241 -17.27 8.19 -25.57
CA ASN A 241 -16.79 7.57 -26.80
C ASN A 241 -16.04 6.26 -26.52
N HIS A 242 -15.77 5.48 -27.57
CA HIS A 242 -15.08 4.19 -27.45
C HIS A 242 -13.70 4.28 -26.78
N ALA A 243 -12.96 5.37 -27.01
CA ALA A 243 -11.64 5.56 -26.41
C ALA A 243 -11.73 5.73 -24.89
N GLN A 244 -12.70 6.50 -24.39
CA GLN A 244 -12.95 6.68 -22.96
C GLN A 244 -13.42 5.38 -22.29
N ILE A 245 -14.28 4.62 -22.98
CA ILE A 245 -14.75 3.32 -22.49
C ILE A 245 -13.58 2.33 -22.40
N ASN A 246 -12.74 2.25 -23.45
CA ASN A 246 -11.57 1.37 -23.45
C ASN A 246 -10.55 1.77 -22.38
N ASP A 247 -10.32 3.08 -22.15
CA ASP A 247 -9.44 3.56 -21.10
C ASP A 247 -10.00 3.21 -19.71
N LEU A 248 -11.33 3.30 -19.51
CA LEU A 248 -11.98 2.86 -18.27
C LEU A 248 -11.78 1.36 -18.04
N TYR A 249 -12.05 0.50 -19.03
CA TYR A 249 -11.83 -0.94 -18.90
C TYR A 249 -10.39 -1.28 -18.58
N ARG A 250 -9.43 -0.64 -19.23
CA ARG A 250 -8.01 -0.82 -18.94
C ARG A 250 -7.69 -0.46 -17.50
N ARG A 251 -8.17 0.69 -16.98
CA ARG A 251 -7.94 1.11 -15.60
C ARG A 251 -8.56 0.17 -14.57
N VAL A 252 -9.80 -0.28 -14.84
CA VAL A 252 -10.48 -1.26 -13.97
C VAL A 252 -9.71 -2.58 -13.93
N PHE A 253 -9.19 -3.04 -15.07
CA PHE A 253 -8.35 -4.23 -15.14
C PHE A 253 -7.04 -4.05 -14.34
N GLU A 254 -6.28 -2.98 -14.63
CA GLU A 254 -5.01 -2.66 -13.93
C GLU A 254 -5.22 -2.61 -12.42
N TYR A 255 -6.31 -2.01 -12.02
CA TYR A 255 -6.69 -1.89 -10.63
C TYR A 255 -7.02 -3.25 -9.99
N SER A 256 -7.96 -4.01 -10.59
CA SER A 256 -8.36 -5.32 -10.07
C SER A 256 -7.17 -6.28 -9.98
N PHE A 257 -6.27 -6.23 -10.96
CA PHE A 257 -5.02 -6.97 -10.95
C PHE A 257 -4.12 -6.55 -9.78
N SER A 258 -3.94 -5.23 -9.56
CA SER A 258 -3.08 -4.71 -8.50
C SER A 258 -3.62 -5.02 -7.09
N ALA A 259 -4.95 -4.95 -6.89
CA ALA A 259 -5.59 -5.34 -5.65
C ALA A 259 -5.44 -6.84 -5.38
N ASN A 260 -5.68 -7.70 -6.40
CA ASN A 260 -5.47 -9.15 -6.27
C ASN A 260 -4.02 -9.51 -5.93
N LEU A 261 -3.07 -8.77 -6.49
CA LEU A 261 -1.66 -8.96 -6.20
C LEU A 261 -1.36 -8.70 -4.71
N LEU A 262 -1.91 -7.62 -4.16
CA LEU A 262 -1.81 -7.31 -2.73
C LEU A 262 -2.45 -8.40 -1.85
N PHE A 263 -3.66 -8.86 -2.19
CA PHE A 263 -4.32 -9.94 -1.44
C PHE A 263 -3.49 -11.22 -1.42
N ARG A 264 -2.82 -11.56 -2.51
CA ARG A 264 -1.92 -12.71 -2.55
C ARG A 264 -0.70 -12.51 -1.65
N LEU A 265 -0.09 -11.31 -1.69
CA LEU A 265 1.05 -10.98 -0.82
C LEU A 265 0.69 -11.04 0.66
N LEU A 266 -0.46 -10.46 1.03
CA LEU A 266 -0.97 -10.48 2.39
C LEU A 266 -1.45 -11.88 2.80
N GLY A 267 -1.97 -12.66 1.84
CA GLY A 267 -2.47 -14.02 2.06
C GLY A 267 -1.38 -15.05 2.34
N ASP A 268 -0.25 -14.97 1.63
CA ASP A 268 0.86 -15.92 1.81
C ASP A 268 1.48 -15.84 3.22
N GLU A 269 1.47 -14.67 3.86
CA GLU A 269 1.90 -14.54 5.26
C GLU A 269 0.86 -15.10 6.27
N ARG A 270 -0.42 -15.17 5.91
CA ARG A 270 -1.47 -15.74 6.78
C ARG A 270 -1.40 -17.25 6.89
N PHE A 271 -0.75 -17.93 5.93
CA PHE A 271 -0.63 -19.39 5.86
C PHE A 271 0.73 -19.94 6.35
N VAL A 272 1.64 -19.09 6.80
CA VAL A 272 2.99 -19.48 7.26
C VAL A 272 3.12 -19.44 8.80
N GLY A 273 1.99 -19.30 9.50
CA GLY A 273 1.91 -19.34 10.97
C GLY A 273 1.56 -20.73 11.50
#